data_f9bd3e0767162bc3d7a0a36961bd9926
#
_entry.id   f9bd3e0767162bc3d7a0a36961bd9926
#
_cell.length_a   1.000
_cell.length_b   1.000
_cell.length_c   1.000
_cell.angle_alpha   90.00
_cell.angle_beta   90.00
_cell.angle_gamma   90.00
#
_symmetry.space_group_name_H-M   'P 1'
#
loop_
_entity.id
_entity.type
_entity.pdbx_description
1 polymer ?
#
loop_
_entity_poly.entity_id
_entity_poly.type
_entity_poly.pdbx_seq_one_letter_code
_entity_poly.pdbx_strand_id
1 'polypeptide(L)'
;MQFGPKEDLASYPRDLDKDAKLCEAAGVDVIFHPEPEEMYTPQFCSYVDMNGLTTELCGKTRPTHFRGVQTVVLKLFHIVTPDRAYFGQKDAQQLAVIKRMVTDLNVDVQIIGCPIIREEDGLAKSSRNTYLNAEERKAALVLSQAVKLGQKLAADGEASADAITTAMKELIEKEPLARIDYVKAVDAVSVEPVSKMQPPVLVAMA
;
A
#
# COMPACT_ATOMS: atom_id res chain seq x y z
N MET A 1 10.41 -12.07 1.09
CA MET A 1 9.60 -12.41 2.29
C MET A 1 8.21 -11.78 2.29
N GLN A 2 8.01 -10.58 1.73
CA GLN A 2 6.68 -9.96 1.65
C GLN A 2 5.75 -10.59 0.60
N PHE A 3 6.27 -11.34 -0.34
CA PHE A 3 5.48 -12.05 -1.35
C PHE A 3 5.09 -13.44 -0.84
N GLY A 4 3.80 -13.77 -0.99
CA GLY A 4 3.29 -15.11 -0.72
C GLY A 4 3.63 -16.11 -1.82
N PRO A 5 3.44 -17.41 -1.58
CA PRO A 5 3.83 -18.46 -2.54
C PRO A 5 3.13 -18.40 -3.91
N LYS A 6 1.99 -17.69 -3.98
CA LYS A 6 1.16 -17.56 -5.19
C LYS A 6 1.18 -16.15 -5.78
N GLU A 7 2.06 -15.28 -5.28
CA GLU A 7 2.17 -13.91 -5.75
C GLU A 7 3.19 -13.76 -6.88
N ASP A 8 3.21 -12.58 -7.49
CA ASP A 8 3.93 -12.24 -8.72
C ASP A 8 5.44 -12.00 -8.55
N LEU A 9 6.10 -12.58 -7.54
CA LEU A 9 7.52 -12.34 -7.28
C LEU A 9 8.42 -12.61 -8.50
N ALA A 10 8.12 -13.67 -9.26
CA ALA A 10 8.92 -14.05 -10.42
C ALA A 10 8.74 -13.13 -11.63
N SER A 11 7.56 -12.52 -11.77
CA SER A 11 7.20 -11.61 -12.87
C SER A 11 7.23 -10.15 -12.48
N TYR A 12 7.51 -9.83 -11.21
CA TYR A 12 7.55 -8.44 -10.75
C TYR A 12 8.59 -7.63 -11.52
N PRO A 13 8.22 -6.48 -12.12
CA PRO A 13 9.13 -5.68 -12.94
C PRO A 13 10.36 -5.24 -12.14
N ARG A 14 11.53 -5.53 -12.66
CA ARG A 14 12.82 -5.14 -12.09
C ARG A 14 13.70 -4.63 -13.23
N ASP A 15 14.09 -3.38 -13.16
CA ASP A 15 14.96 -2.73 -14.14
C ASP A 15 15.85 -1.73 -13.41
N LEU A 16 16.95 -2.25 -12.87
CA LEU A 16 17.88 -1.44 -12.07
C LEU A 16 18.45 -0.28 -12.87
N ASP A 17 18.76 -0.48 -14.16
CA ASP A 17 19.36 0.57 -15.00
C ASP A 17 18.37 1.73 -15.22
N LYS A 18 17.10 1.40 -15.42
CA LYS A 18 16.03 2.41 -15.55
C LYS A 18 15.79 3.13 -14.22
N ASP A 19 15.71 2.39 -13.14
CA ASP A 19 15.48 2.94 -11.80
C ASP A 19 16.65 3.81 -11.36
N ALA A 20 17.89 3.41 -11.64
CA ALA A 20 19.10 4.19 -11.36
C ALA A 20 19.10 5.53 -12.11
N LYS A 21 18.73 5.55 -13.40
CA LYS A 21 18.60 6.79 -14.18
C LYS A 21 17.53 7.73 -13.61
N LEU A 22 16.40 7.19 -13.14
CA LEU A 22 15.36 7.99 -12.50
C LEU A 22 15.83 8.58 -11.17
N CYS A 23 16.55 7.79 -10.38
CA CYS A 23 17.15 8.25 -9.13
C CYS A 23 18.19 9.36 -9.37
N GLU A 24 19.08 9.18 -10.36
CA GLU A 24 20.08 10.19 -10.75
C GLU A 24 19.41 11.49 -11.18
N ALA A 25 18.37 11.41 -12.05
CA ALA A 25 17.61 12.58 -12.50
C ALA A 25 16.88 13.29 -11.36
N ALA A 26 16.52 12.57 -10.29
CA ALA A 26 15.91 13.11 -9.08
C ALA A 26 16.93 13.64 -8.05
N GLY A 27 18.24 13.53 -8.31
CA GLY A 27 19.30 14.00 -7.40
C GLY A 27 19.55 13.07 -6.22
N VAL A 28 19.34 11.77 -6.38
CA VAL A 28 19.65 10.75 -5.37
C VAL A 28 21.16 10.50 -5.36
N ASP A 29 21.80 10.59 -4.21
CA ASP A 29 23.23 10.44 -4.03
C ASP A 29 23.69 8.98 -3.94
N VAL A 30 22.86 8.08 -3.36
CA VAL A 30 23.19 6.68 -3.09
C VAL A 30 22.02 5.77 -3.37
N ILE A 31 22.27 4.66 -4.06
CA ILE A 31 21.33 3.56 -4.23
C ILE A 31 21.85 2.35 -3.45
N PHE A 32 21.09 1.92 -2.43
CA PHE A 32 21.37 0.68 -1.69
C PHE A 32 20.59 -0.46 -2.32
N HIS A 33 21.28 -1.36 -3.00
CA HIS A 33 20.68 -2.48 -3.74
C HIS A 33 21.40 -3.80 -3.40
N PRO A 34 21.11 -4.39 -2.22
CA PRO A 34 21.69 -5.67 -1.83
C PRO A 34 21.00 -6.83 -2.56
N GLU A 35 21.75 -7.93 -2.74
CA GLU A 35 21.14 -9.19 -3.19
C GLU A 35 20.27 -9.79 -2.08
N PRO A 36 19.21 -10.56 -2.45
CA PRO A 36 18.31 -11.18 -1.46
C PRO A 36 19.03 -12.04 -0.42
N GLU A 37 20.11 -12.71 -0.80
CA GLU A 37 20.91 -13.60 0.05
C GLU A 37 21.74 -12.80 1.08
N GLU A 38 22.09 -11.55 0.77
CA GLU A 38 22.75 -10.64 1.70
C GLU A 38 21.77 -10.13 2.76
N MET A 39 20.48 -9.94 2.36
CA MET A 39 19.43 -9.56 3.28
C MET A 39 18.93 -10.73 4.14
N TYR A 40 18.92 -11.94 3.60
CA TYR A 40 18.37 -13.13 4.24
C TYR A 40 19.32 -14.32 4.08
N THR A 41 20.18 -14.51 5.06
CA THR A 41 21.12 -15.66 5.09
C THR A 41 20.37 -16.99 5.21
N PRO A 42 20.97 -18.13 4.87
CA PRO A 42 20.32 -19.45 5.01
C PRO A 42 19.83 -19.77 6.44
N GLN A 43 20.44 -19.18 7.47
CA GLN A 43 20.07 -19.36 8.89
C GLN A 43 19.08 -18.30 9.39
N PHE A 44 18.57 -17.42 8.52
CA PHE A 44 17.65 -16.36 8.92
C PHE A 44 16.36 -16.90 9.54
N CYS A 45 16.10 -16.52 10.79
CA CYS A 45 14.97 -17.05 11.57
C CYS A 45 14.26 -15.98 12.44
N SER A 46 14.65 -14.70 12.32
CA SER A 46 14.09 -13.60 13.12
C SER A 46 13.11 -12.78 12.29
N TYR A 47 11.98 -12.44 12.89
CA TYR A 47 10.91 -11.70 12.21
C TYR A 47 10.36 -10.60 13.09
N VAL A 48 9.83 -9.55 12.45
CA VAL A 48 8.97 -8.56 13.09
C VAL A 48 7.54 -8.87 12.70
N ASP A 49 6.67 -9.01 13.68
CA ASP A 49 5.26 -9.29 13.47
C ASP A 49 4.39 -8.36 14.32
N MET A 50 3.12 -8.19 13.95
CA MET A 50 2.21 -7.28 14.60
C MET A 50 0.81 -7.88 14.63
N ASN A 51 0.12 -7.72 15.74
CA ASN A 51 -1.31 -8.02 15.87
C ASN A 51 -2.16 -6.77 15.62
N GLY A 52 -3.42 -6.95 15.26
CA GLY A 52 -4.36 -5.84 15.04
C GLY A 52 -4.29 -5.29 13.63
N LEU A 53 -3.47 -4.28 13.35
CA LEU A 53 -3.42 -3.58 12.07
C LEU A 53 -3.20 -4.48 10.84
N THR A 54 -2.75 -5.70 11.03
CA THR A 54 -2.40 -6.67 9.98
C THR A 54 -3.48 -7.74 9.77
N THR A 55 -4.61 -7.67 10.47
CA THR A 55 -5.69 -8.68 10.40
C THR A 55 -6.84 -8.31 9.46
N GLU A 56 -6.91 -7.04 9.05
CA GLU A 56 -7.93 -6.52 8.14
C GLU A 56 -7.34 -6.16 6.76
N LEU A 57 -8.18 -5.80 5.81
CA LEU A 57 -7.80 -5.35 4.45
C LEU A 57 -6.84 -6.35 3.77
N CYS A 58 -5.70 -5.86 3.25
CA CYS A 58 -4.66 -6.71 2.64
C CYS A 58 -4.11 -7.78 3.60
N GLY A 59 -4.05 -7.50 4.90
CA GLY A 59 -3.55 -8.47 5.88
C GLY A 59 -4.45 -9.70 6.02
N LYS A 60 -5.75 -9.55 5.80
CA LYS A 60 -6.70 -10.66 5.82
C LYS A 60 -6.51 -11.61 4.63
N THR A 61 -6.26 -11.08 3.46
CA THR A 61 -6.07 -11.86 2.21
C THR A 61 -4.63 -12.32 2.03
N ARG A 62 -3.67 -11.68 2.70
CA ARG A 62 -2.22 -11.94 2.62
C ARG A 62 -1.60 -12.08 4.03
N PRO A 63 -1.88 -13.15 4.79
CA PRO A 63 -1.55 -13.23 6.22
C PRO A 63 -0.07 -13.06 6.59
N THR A 64 0.86 -13.39 5.69
CA THR A 64 2.31 -13.29 5.94
C THR A 64 2.95 -12.02 5.37
N HIS A 65 2.18 -11.23 4.61
CA HIS A 65 2.68 -10.07 3.89
C HIS A 65 3.33 -9.04 4.82
N PHE A 66 2.59 -8.60 5.83
CA PHE A 66 3.08 -7.54 6.73
C PHE A 66 4.22 -7.98 7.64
N ARG A 67 4.31 -9.25 8.00
CA ARG A 67 5.52 -9.80 8.65
C ARG A 67 6.75 -9.60 7.76
N GLY A 68 6.63 -9.90 6.48
CA GLY A 68 7.70 -9.67 5.50
C GLY A 68 8.05 -8.19 5.34
N VAL A 69 7.03 -7.32 5.21
CA VAL A 69 7.21 -5.86 5.09
C VAL A 69 7.91 -5.29 6.32
N GLN A 70 7.41 -5.55 7.51
CA GLN A 70 7.99 -5.04 8.75
C GLN A 70 9.44 -5.51 8.93
N THR A 71 9.70 -6.79 8.68
CA THR A 71 11.04 -7.37 8.82
C THR A 71 12.03 -6.69 7.88
N VAL A 72 11.71 -6.56 6.59
CA VAL A 72 12.65 -5.94 5.63
C VAL A 72 12.83 -4.45 5.89
N VAL A 73 11.74 -3.73 6.22
CA VAL A 73 11.83 -2.29 6.48
C VAL A 73 12.64 -2.00 7.74
N LEU A 74 12.43 -2.78 8.81
CA LEU A 74 13.25 -2.61 10.03
C LEU A 74 14.72 -2.92 9.77
N LYS A 75 15.03 -3.97 8.99
CA LYS A 75 16.42 -4.25 8.58
C LYS A 75 17.03 -3.07 7.82
N LEU A 76 16.28 -2.48 6.88
CA LEU A 76 16.75 -1.31 6.13
C LEU A 76 16.98 -0.10 7.05
N PHE A 77 16.10 0.15 8.03
CA PHE A 77 16.30 1.23 9.00
C PHE A 77 17.56 1.04 9.83
N HIS A 78 17.87 -0.19 10.25
CA HIS A 78 19.11 -0.47 10.98
C HIS A 78 20.38 -0.41 10.12
N ILE A 79 20.29 -0.73 8.82
CA ILE A 79 21.42 -0.68 7.92
C ILE A 79 21.75 0.77 7.49
N VAL A 80 20.70 1.52 7.12
CA VAL A 80 20.83 2.86 6.55
C VAL A 80 20.83 3.94 7.63
N THR A 81 20.17 3.70 8.77
CA THR A 81 19.96 4.66 9.87
C THR A 81 19.49 6.04 9.40
N PRO A 82 18.37 6.11 8.63
CA PRO A 82 17.93 7.37 8.06
C PRO A 82 17.20 8.23 9.09
N ASP A 83 17.36 9.57 9.02
CA ASP A 83 16.53 10.51 9.80
C ASP A 83 15.05 10.48 9.36
N ARG A 84 14.81 10.24 8.06
CA ARG A 84 13.49 10.23 7.45
C ARG A 84 13.31 9.11 6.46
N ALA A 85 12.13 8.50 6.46
CA ALA A 85 11.74 7.50 5.47
C ALA A 85 10.37 7.84 4.87
N TYR A 86 10.27 7.70 3.55
CA TYR A 86 9.13 8.16 2.76
C TYR A 86 8.34 6.98 2.22
N PHE A 87 7.02 6.94 2.48
CA PHE A 87 6.13 5.87 2.03
C PHE A 87 4.89 6.44 1.35
N GLY A 88 4.51 5.85 0.21
CA GLY A 88 3.33 6.27 -0.54
C GLY A 88 2.02 5.93 0.18
N GLN A 89 1.08 6.87 0.24
CA GLN A 89 -0.27 6.65 0.78
C GLN A 89 -1.13 5.71 -0.08
N LYS A 90 -0.68 5.35 -1.27
CA LYS A 90 -1.33 4.31 -2.08
C LYS A 90 -1.41 2.98 -1.30
N ASP A 91 -0.34 2.62 -0.62
CA ASP A 91 -0.28 1.44 0.24
C ASP A 91 -0.57 1.85 1.70
N ALA A 92 -1.77 2.41 1.92
CA ALA A 92 -2.15 3.10 3.15
C ALA A 92 -2.03 2.22 4.41
N GLN A 93 -2.45 0.94 4.33
CA GLN A 93 -2.28 0.00 5.43
C GLN A 93 -0.80 -0.26 5.74
N GLN A 94 0.05 -0.39 4.72
CA GLN A 94 1.50 -0.52 4.91
C GLN A 94 2.07 0.70 5.65
N LEU A 95 1.66 1.91 5.27
CA LEU A 95 2.08 3.13 5.95
C LEU A 95 1.66 3.14 7.42
N ALA A 96 0.42 2.74 7.75
CA ALA A 96 -0.06 2.64 9.13
C ALA A 96 0.74 1.61 9.94
N VAL A 97 0.97 0.42 9.37
CA VAL A 97 1.78 -0.65 9.97
C VAL A 97 3.21 -0.20 10.25
N ILE A 98 3.85 0.47 9.29
CA ILE A 98 5.24 0.95 9.47
C ILE A 98 5.31 2.06 10.53
N LYS A 99 4.38 3.01 10.54
CA LYS A 99 4.31 4.04 11.58
C LYS A 99 4.15 3.42 12.96
N ARG A 100 3.28 2.43 13.10
CA ARG A 100 3.04 1.73 14.35
C ARG A 100 4.29 0.97 14.81
N MET A 101 4.93 0.22 13.91
CA MET A 101 6.17 -0.49 14.18
C MET A 101 7.27 0.44 14.70
N VAL A 102 7.47 1.57 14.04
CA VAL A 102 8.47 2.58 14.44
C VAL A 102 8.20 3.11 15.84
N THR A 103 6.93 3.41 16.15
CA THR A 103 6.52 3.88 17.47
C THR A 103 6.73 2.81 18.54
N ASP A 104 6.26 1.60 18.30
CA ASP A 104 6.28 0.51 19.32
C ASP A 104 7.69 0.01 19.59
N LEU A 105 8.57 0.02 18.58
CA LEU A 105 9.94 -0.47 18.71
C LEU A 105 10.97 0.66 18.96
N ASN A 106 10.50 1.89 19.18
CA ASN A 106 11.33 3.08 19.43
C ASN A 106 12.44 3.25 18.38
N VAL A 107 12.11 3.03 17.09
CA VAL A 107 13.07 3.22 16.00
C VAL A 107 13.23 4.70 15.75
N ASP A 108 14.47 5.19 15.74
CA ASP A 108 14.79 6.61 15.57
C ASP A 108 14.74 7.02 14.08
N VAL A 109 13.52 7.10 13.54
CA VAL A 109 13.26 7.51 12.16
C VAL A 109 11.90 8.22 12.06
N GLN A 110 11.83 9.33 11.31
CA GLN A 110 10.57 10.00 11.02
C GLN A 110 9.91 9.38 9.77
N ILE A 111 8.70 8.82 9.90
CA ILE A 111 7.95 8.27 8.78
C ILE A 111 7.08 9.35 8.13
N ILE A 112 7.33 9.63 6.86
CA ILE A 112 6.60 10.63 6.07
C ILE A 112 5.72 9.93 5.03
N GLY A 113 4.40 10.15 5.11
CA GLY A 113 3.45 9.68 4.11
C GLY A 113 3.40 10.62 2.91
N CYS A 114 3.71 10.10 1.72
CA CYS A 114 3.65 10.85 0.47
C CYS A 114 2.27 10.69 -0.20
N PRO A 115 1.69 11.74 -0.77
CA PRO A 115 0.43 11.66 -1.49
C PRO A 115 0.47 10.63 -2.63
N ILE A 116 -0.71 10.10 -3.00
CA ILE A 116 -0.82 9.17 -4.12
C ILE A 116 -0.50 9.91 -5.42
N ILE A 117 0.51 9.45 -6.14
CA ILE A 117 0.80 9.92 -7.48
C ILE A 117 -0.08 9.17 -8.48
N ARG A 118 -0.74 9.91 -9.37
CA ARG A 118 -1.64 9.37 -10.39
C ARG A 118 -1.18 9.75 -11.79
N GLU A 119 -1.59 8.94 -12.76
CA GLU A 119 -1.53 9.32 -14.18
C GLU A 119 -2.53 10.44 -14.46
N GLU A 120 -2.43 11.10 -15.61
CA GLU A 120 -3.32 12.22 -15.99
C GLU A 120 -4.80 11.83 -15.98
N ASP A 121 -5.12 10.59 -16.32
CA ASP A 121 -6.48 10.04 -16.32
C ASP A 121 -6.98 9.59 -14.93
N GLY A 122 -6.12 9.66 -13.91
CA GLY A 122 -6.47 9.38 -12.52
C GLY A 122 -6.05 8.00 -12.00
N LEU A 123 -5.51 7.09 -12.85
CA LEU A 123 -5.01 5.81 -12.36
C LEU A 123 -3.82 6.03 -11.43
N ALA A 124 -3.85 5.40 -10.26
CA ALA A 124 -2.71 5.44 -9.33
C ALA A 124 -1.49 4.77 -9.95
N LYS A 125 -0.32 5.43 -9.90
CA LYS A 125 0.93 4.86 -10.43
C LYS A 125 1.32 3.59 -9.66
N SER A 126 1.63 2.54 -10.43
CA SER A 126 2.10 1.25 -9.90
C SER A 126 2.94 0.55 -10.97
N SER A 127 4.01 -0.13 -10.56
CA SER A 127 4.78 -0.99 -11.47
C SER A 127 3.91 -2.09 -12.10
N ARG A 128 2.88 -2.56 -11.37
CA ARG A 128 1.92 -3.57 -11.85
C ARG A 128 0.99 -3.06 -12.96
N ASN A 129 0.89 -1.76 -13.19
CA ASN A 129 0.11 -1.23 -14.32
C ASN A 129 0.68 -1.70 -15.67
N THR A 130 1.94 -2.10 -15.73
CA THR A 130 2.56 -2.69 -16.94
C THR A 130 2.00 -4.05 -17.32
N TYR A 131 1.28 -4.74 -16.43
CA TYR A 131 0.61 -6.00 -16.71
C TYR A 131 -0.70 -5.83 -17.48
N LEU A 132 -1.32 -4.64 -17.38
CA LEU A 132 -2.63 -4.35 -17.96
C LEU A 132 -2.53 -4.21 -19.48
N ASN A 133 -3.38 -4.93 -20.20
CA ASN A 133 -3.63 -4.64 -21.61
C ASN A 133 -4.44 -3.36 -21.78
N ALA A 134 -4.71 -2.93 -23.02
CA ALA A 134 -5.36 -1.65 -23.30
C ALA A 134 -6.82 -1.57 -22.77
N GLU A 135 -7.54 -2.69 -22.74
CA GLU A 135 -8.91 -2.77 -22.20
C GLU A 135 -8.90 -2.74 -20.68
N GLU A 136 -8.07 -3.57 -20.06
CA GLU A 136 -7.87 -3.62 -18.62
C GLU A 136 -7.37 -2.27 -18.07
N ARG A 137 -6.48 -1.60 -18.82
CA ARG A 137 -5.96 -0.27 -18.44
C ARG A 137 -7.08 0.77 -18.36
N LYS A 138 -8.07 0.71 -19.28
CA LYS A 138 -9.25 1.59 -19.25
C LYS A 138 -10.19 1.21 -18.11
N ALA A 139 -10.46 -0.08 -17.94
CA ALA A 139 -11.30 -0.59 -16.86
C ALA A 139 -10.77 -0.20 -15.48
N ALA A 140 -9.45 -0.22 -15.27
CA ALA A 140 -8.81 0.14 -14.01
C ALA A 140 -9.12 1.59 -13.54
N LEU A 141 -9.57 2.47 -14.42
CA LEU A 141 -9.98 3.84 -14.06
C LEU A 141 -11.20 3.87 -13.14
N VAL A 142 -12.02 2.81 -13.12
CA VAL A 142 -13.19 2.72 -12.23
C VAL A 142 -12.79 2.87 -10.76
N LEU A 143 -11.58 2.45 -10.38
CA LEU A 143 -11.10 2.57 -9.00
C LEU A 143 -10.95 4.04 -8.59
N SER A 144 -10.36 4.87 -9.45
CA SER A 144 -10.23 6.30 -9.17
C SER A 144 -11.58 7.02 -9.18
N GLN A 145 -12.52 6.58 -10.01
CA GLN A 145 -13.89 7.09 -10.03
C GLN A 145 -14.63 6.72 -8.75
N ALA A 146 -14.47 5.50 -8.26
CA ALA A 146 -15.06 5.06 -6.99
C ALA A 146 -14.53 5.85 -5.80
N VAL A 147 -13.21 6.14 -5.75
CA VAL A 147 -12.62 7.02 -4.72
C VAL A 147 -13.25 8.41 -4.76
N LYS A 148 -13.36 9.02 -5.96
CA LYS A 148 -13.98 10.35 -6.13
C LYS A 148 -15.45 10.34 -5.71
N LEU A 149 -16.20 9.26 -6.01
CA LEU A 149 -17.58 9.09 -5.56
C LEU A 149 -17.66 9.06 -4.04
N GLY A 150 -16.84 8.24 -3.38
CA GLY A 150 -16.81 8.16 -1.92
C GLY A 150 -16.45 9.49 -1.27
N GLN A 151 -15.46 10.21 -1.80
CA GLN A 151 -15.09 11.56 -1.34
C GLN A 151 -16.23 12.55 -1.50
N LYS A 152 -16.94 12.51 -2.62
CA LYS A 152 -18.08 13.38 -2.87
C LYS A 152 -19.21 13.11 -1.88
N LEU A 153 -19.62 11.85 -1.69
CA LEU A 153 -20.68 11.48 -0.75
C LEU A 153 -20.37 11.94 0.67
N ALA A 154 -19.12 11.75 1.12
CA ALA A 154 -18.69 12.23 2.43
C ALA A 154 -18.74 13.76 2.53
N ALA A 155 -18.32 14.48 1.48
CA ALA A 155 -18.37 15.94 1.42
C ALA A 155 -19.81 16.48 1.38
N ASP A 156 -20.73 15.76 0.75
CA ASP A 156 -22.17 16.06 0.69
C ASP A 156 -22.89 15.74 2.02
N GLY A 157 -22.19 15.22 3.03
CA GLY A 157 -22.71 14.98 4.38
C GLY A 157 -23.15 13.53 4.66
N GLU A 158 -22.87 12.57 3.76
CA GLU A 158 -23.14 11.16 4.08
C GLU A 158 -22.24 10.68 5.22
N ALA A 159 -22.86 10.33 6.33
CA ALA A 159 -22.15 9.92 7.55
C ALA A 159 -22.03 8.40 7.69
N SER A 160 -22.75 7.61 6.88
CA SER A 160 -22.72 6.16 6.93
C SER A 160 -21.56 5.60 6.11
N ALA A 161 -20.64 4.92 6.78
CA ALA A 161 -19.53 4.23 6.11
C ALA A 161 -20.03 3.13 5.16
N ASP A 162 -21.10 2.41 5.56
CA ASP A 162 -21.70 1.37 4.73
C ASP A 162 -22.38 1.95 3.48
N ALA A 163 -23.07 3.08 3.58
CA ALA A 163 -23.68 3.73 2.42
C ALA A 163 -22.62 4.13 1.39
N ILE A 164 -21.52 4.75 1.84
CA ILE A 164 -20.42 5.16 0.97
C ILE A 164 -19.74 3.94 0.32
N THR A 165 -19.36 2.93 1.12
CA THR A 165 -18.68 1.75 0.57
C THR A 165 -19.56 0.91 -0.34
N THR A 166 -20.88 0.87 -0.11
CA THR A 166 -21.85 0.21 -0.99
C THR A 166 -21.95 0.94 -2.33
N ALA A 167 -22.11 2.27 -2.33
CA ALA A 167 -22.16 3.04 -3.56
C ALA A 167 -20.86 2.90 -4.40
N MET A 168 -19.71 2.83 -3.72
CA MET A 168 -18.41 2.59 -4.38
C MET A 168 -18.34 1.19 -5.01
N LYS A 169 -18.82 0.14 -4.32
CA LYS A 169 -18.89 -1.23 -4.85
C LYS A 169 -19.80 -1.31 -6.05
N GLU A 170 -21.01 -0.78 -5.97
CA GLU A 170 -21.97 -0.74 -7.07
C GLU A 170 -21.41 -0.04 -8.32
N LEU A 171 -20.59 0.98 -8.14
CA LEU A 171 -19.90 1.63 -9.26
C LEU A 171 -18.84 0.71 -9.88
N ILE A 172 -18.01 0.05 -9.06
CA ILE A 172 -16.95 -0.84 -9.52
C ILE A 172 -17.53 -2.07 -10.23
N GLU A 173 -18.60 -2.65 -9.68
CA GLU A 173 -19.29 -3.85 -10.23
C GLU A 173 -19.92 -3.64 -11.61
N LYS A 174 -20.10 -2.38 -12.05
CA LYS A 174 -20.52 -2.07 -13.43
C LYS A 174 -19.40 -2.31 -14.45
N GLU A 175 -18.16 -2.42 -14.00
CA GLU A 175 -17.02 -2.72 -14.86
C GLU A 175 -16.78 -4.23 -14.90
N PRO A 176 -17.06 -4.91 -16.03
CA PRO A 176 -16.99 -6.38 -16.11
C PRO A 176 -15.61 -6.98 -15.86
N LEU A 177 -14.55 -6.20 -16.10
CA LEU A 177 -13.15 -6.63 -15.87
C LEU A 177 -12.68 -6.41 -14.44
N ALA A 178 -13.45 -5.67 -13.61
CA ALA A 178 -13.10 -5.43 -12.24
C ALA A 178 -13.58 -6.58 -11.33
N ARG A 179 -12.71 -7.02 -10.44
CA ARG A 179 -13.04 -7.98 -9.38
C ARG A 179 -12.62 -7.41 -8.04
N ILE A 180 -13.58 -7.14 -7.19
CA ILE A 180 -13.36 -6.56 -5.86
C ILE A 180 -12.82 -7.64 -4.91
N ASP A 181 -11.69 -7.39 -4.28
CA ASP A 181 -11.24 -8.11 -3.08
C ASP A 181 -11.91 -7.50 -1.84
N TYR A 182 -11.77 -6.19 -1.67
CA TYR A 182 -12.50 -5.44 -0.64
C TYR A 182 -12.73 -3.98 -1.03
N VAL A 183 -13.80 -3.39 -0.47
CA VAL A 183 -14.01 -1.95 -0.32
C VAL A 183 -14.47 -1.75 1.11
N LYS A 184 -13.69 -1.08 1.95
CA LYS A 184 -13.94 -0.91 3.38
C LYS A 184 -13.60 0.49 3.86
N ALA A 185 -14.38 0.97 4.84
CA ALA A 185 -14.03 2.13 5.65
C ALA A 185 -13.49 1.66 7.00
N VAL A 186 -12.32 2.16 7.37
CA VAL A 186 -11.63 1.81 8.61
C VAL A 186 -11.11 3.08 9.29
N ASP A 187 -10.88 3.02 10.58
CA ASP A 187 -10.09 4.03 11.28
C ASP A 187 -8.68 4.10 10.66
N ALA A 188 -8.20 5.29 10.36
CA ALA A 188 -6.94 5.45 9.64
C ALA A 188 -5.70 5.12 10.47
N VAL A 189 -5.84 4.94 11.79
CA VAL A 189 -4.74 4.64 12.72
C VAL A 189 -4.78 3.18 13.16
N SER A 190 -5.94 2.68 13.61
CA SER A 190 -6.10 1.31 14.11
C SER A 190 -6.42 0.28 13.02
N VAL A 191 -6.85 0.75 11.83
CA VAL A 191 -7.35 -0.10 10.72
C VAL A 191 -8.60 -0.91 11.10
N GLU A 192 -9.22 -0.61 12.22
CA GLU A 192 -10.48 -1.25 12.63
C GLU A 192 -11.67 -0.74 11.79
N PRO A 193 -12.60 -1.61 11.40
CA PRO A 193 -13.81 -1.20 10.67
C PRO A 193 -14.61 -0.12 11.42
N VAL A 194 -15.10 0.88 10.69
CA VAL A 194 -15.95 1.94 11.24
C VAL A 194 -17.33 1.93 10.58
N SER A 195 -18.35 2.30 11.34
CA SER A 195 -19.74 2.44 10.84
C SER A 195 -20.08 3.88 10.43
N LYS A 196 -19.30 4.85 10.90
CA LYS A 196 -19.51 6.29 10.65
C LYS A 196 -18.25 6.96 10.09
N MET A 197 -18.46 7.91 9.19
CA MET A 197 -17.42 8.72 8.59
C MET A 197 -16.95 9.86 9.53
N GLN A 198 -16.42 9.49 10.69
CA GLN A 198 -15.85 10.45 11.65
C GLN A 198 -14.32 10.40 11.53
N PRO A 199 -13.66 11.47 11.05
CA PRO A 199 -12.20 11.49 10.86
C PRO A 199 -11.42 11.14 12.13
N PRO A 200 -10.28 10.46 12.00
CA PRO A 200 -9.62 10.06 10.76
C PRO A 200 -10.14 8.72 10.20
N VAL A 201 -10.76 8.73 9.04
CA VAL A 201 -11.26 7.53 8.34
C VAL A 201 -10.47 7.31 7.05
N LEU A 202 -10.05 6.06 6.83
CA LEU A 202 -9.50 5.58 5.58
C LEU A 202 -10.55 4.74 4.86
N VAL A 203 -10.90 5.12 3.63
CA VAL A 203 -11.62 4.25 2.71
C VAL A 203 -10.63 3.58 1.78
N ALA A 204 -10.50 2.27 1.89
CA ALA A 204 -9.55 1.46 1.15
C ALA A 204 -10.25 0.42 0.28
N MET A 205 -9.65 0.11 -0.87
CA MET A 205 -10.14 -0.91 -1.80
C MET A 205 -8.98 -1.66 -2.47
N ALA A 206 -9.22 -2.91 -2.84
CA ALA A 206 -8.39 -3.73 -3.71
C ALA A 206 -9.27 -4.71 -4.50
#